data_abc3e82aac12672e9f5b302a6657c539
#
_entry.id   abc3e82aac12672e9f5b302a6657c539
#
_cell.length_a   1.000
_cell.length_b   1.000
_cell.length_c   1.000
_cell.angle_alpha   90.00
_cell.angle_beta   90.00
_cell.angle_gamma   90.00
#
_symmetry.space_group_name_H-M   'P 1'
#
loop_
_entity.id
_entity.type
_entity.pdbx_description
1 polymer ?
#
loop_
_entity_poly.entity_id
_entity_poly.type
_entity_poly.pdbx_seq_one_letter_code
_entity_poly.pdbx_strand_id
1 'polypeptide(L)'
;QFGTAMLLALVVPLKVALFFLILSRFRLRVRTSMLTAFSLANYSEFGLIIGTIGVSSGWLDNNWLTIIAISMSITFILASPLNTAAHDIYMRIGVYLKRFEHPERLPEEQPIDVGDARILIFGMGHVGESAYDALQKMYGRDVTGVDFDDRTVASHRAAGRNVVLGSATDPDFWSRLHLSDTSIRLILLALPNHEEDLLAARELAETGYQGK
;
A
#
# COMPACT_ATOMS: atom_id res chain seq x y z
N GLN A 1 -9.24 24.71 -28.40
CA GLN A 1 -8.15 23.90 -27.79
C GLN A 1 -8.42 23.57 -26.32
N PHE A 2 -8.76 24.60 -25.49
CA PHE A 2 -9.02 24.37 -24.05
C PHE A 2 -10.24 23.44 -23.79
N GLY A 3 -11.34 23.63 -24.56
CA GLY A 3 -12.51 22.75 -24.42
C GLY A 3 -12.22 21.28 -24.76
N THR A 4 -11.43 21.03 -25.80
CA THR A 4 -11.01 19.68 -26.17
C THR A 4 -10.09 19.05 -25.11
N ALA A 5 -9.16 19.86 -24.54
CA ALA A 5 -8.30 19.41 -23.44
C ALA A 5 -9.12 19.05 -22.19
N MET A 6 -10.15 19.83 -21.87
CA MET A 6 -11.08 19.56 -20.78
C MET A 6 -11.87 18.28 -21.00
N LEU A 7 -12.32 18.01 -22.23
CA LEU A 7 -13.00 16.76 -22.59
C LEU A 7 -12.07 15.55 -22.40
N LEU A 8 -10.79 15.66 -22.80
CA LEU A 8 -9.82 14.61 -22.57
C LEU A 8 -9.58 14.38 -21.06
N ALA A 9 -9.53 15.46 -20.27
CA ALA A 9 -9.41 15.32 -18.82
C ALA A 9 -10.63 14.60 -18.18
N LEU A 10 -11.84 14.79 -18.73
CA LEU A 10 -13.05 14.07 -18.28
C LEU A 10 -13.01 12.55 -18.53
N VAL A 11 -12.12 12.06 -19.37
CA VAL A 11 -11.91 10.62 -19.59
C VAL A 11 -11.13 9.99 -18.42
N VAL A 12 -10.44 10.78 -17.58
CA VAL A 12 -9.64 10.27 -16.46
C VAL A 12 -10.44 9.42 -15.46
N PRO A 13 -11.64 9.80 -15.00
CA PRO A 13 -12.44 8.95 -14.13
C PRO A 13 -12.76 7.58 -14.74
N LEU A 14 -13.05 7.53 -16.04
CA LEU A 14 -13.27 6.27 -16.74
C LEU A 14 -11.98 5.43 -16.78
N LYS A 15 -10.84 6.06 -17.05
CA LYS A 15 -9.52 5.42 -17.01
C LYS A 15 -9.22 4.83 -15.64
N VAL A 16 -9.46 5.58 -14.56
CA VAL A 16 -9.29 5.12 -13.18
C VAL A 16 -10.17 3.91 -12.90
N ALA A 17 -11.46 3.98 -13.26
CA ALA A 17 -12.38 2.86 -13.07
C ALA A 17 -11.93 1.61 -13.84
N LEU A 18 -11.46 1.78 -15.09
CA LEU A 18 -10.97 0.68 -15.90
C LEU A 18 -9.71 0.04 -15.31
N PHE A 19 -8.72 0.84 -14.88
CA PHE A 19 -7.53 0.33 -14.19
C PHE A 19 -7.90 -0.39 -12.90
N PHE A 20 -8.78 0.17 -12.10
CA PHE A 20 -9.26 -0.48 -10.89
C PHE A 20 -9.88 -1.86 -11.18
N LEU A 21 -10.76 -1.95 -12.17
CA LEU A 21 -11.39 -3.22 -12.54
C LEU A 21 -10.37 -4.25 -13.08
N ILE A 22 -9.43 -3.81 -13.89
CA ILE A 22 -8.37 -4.68 -14.43
C ILE A 22 -7.50 -5.18 -13.26
N LEU A 23 -7.00 -4.30 -12.40
CA LEU A 23 -6.12 -4.67 -11.29
C LEU A 23 -6.82 -5.59 -10.29
N SER A 24 -8.09 -5.33 -9.98
CA SER A 24 -8.90 -6.21 -9.13
C SER A 24 -9.07 -7.60 -9.77
N ARG A 25 -9.15 -7.67 -11.11
CA ARG A 25 -9.23 -8.95 -11.83
C ARG A 25 -7.91 -9.73 -11.78
N PHE A 26 -6.76 -9.06 -11.60
CA PHE A 26 -5.45 -9.67 -11.41
C PHE A 26 -5.17 -10.12 -9.96
N ARG A 27 -6.19 -10.32 -9.14
CA ARG A 27 -6.13 -10.83 -7.76
C ARG A 27 -5.46 -9.88 -6.76
N LEU A 28 -5.30 -8.61 -7.13
CA LEU A 28 -4.85 -7.58 -6.20
C LEU A 28 -5.98 -7.18 -5.24
N ARG A 29 -5.62 -6.82 -4.01
CA ARG A 29 -6.58 -6.28 -3.04
C ARG A 29 -7.20 -4.99 -3.56
N VAL A 30 -8.42 -4.72 -3.12
CA VAL A 30 -9.13 -3.47 -3.44
C VAL A 30 -8.30 -2.23 -3.10
N ARG A 31 -7.62 -2.23 -1.95
CA ARG A 31 -6.75 -1.12 -1.54
C ARG A 31 -5.63 -0.89 -2.55
N THR A 32 -4.87 -1.92 -2.85
CA THR A 32 -3.76 -1.86 -3.82
C THR A 32 -4.28 -1.44 -5.20
N SER A 33 -5.38 -2.06 -5.67
CA SER A 33 -5.98 -1.74 -6.98
C SER A 33 -6.43 -0.28 -7.07
N MET A 34 -7.02 0.26 -6.01
CA MET A 34 -7.51 1.64 -5.98
C MET A 34 -6.36 2.65 -5.92
N LEU A 35 -5.39 2.46 -5.02
CA LEU A 35 -4.23 3.33 -4.91
C LEU A 35 -3.42 3.37 -6.21
N THR A 36 -3.19 2.20 -6.82
CA THR A 36 -2.50 2.09 -8.11
C THR A 36 -3.29 2.76 -9.23
N ALA A 37 -4.63 2.57 -9.29
CA ALA A 37 -5.47 3.20 -10.29
C ALA A 37 -5.42 4.75 -10.19
N PHE A 38 -5.37 5.31 -8.97
CA PHE A 38 -5.22 6.75 -8.76
C PHE A 38 -3.82 7.26 -9.18
N SER A 39 -2.76 6.51 -8.87
CA SER A 39 -1.40 6.84 -9.29
C SER A 39 -1.23 6.82 -10.81
N LEU A 40 -1.99 5.97 -11.51
CA LEU A 40 -2.01 5.88 -12.97
C LEU A 40 -3.03 6.82 -13.63
N ALA A 41 -3.70 7.67 -12.86
CA ALA A 41 -4.79 8.53 -13.36
C ALA A 41 -4.31 9.57 -14.36
N ASN A 42 -3.14 10.17 -14.14
CA ASN A 42 -2.58 11.22 -14.98
C ASN A 42 -2.17 10.74 -16.38
N TYR A 43 -2.10 11.67 -17.31
CA TYR A 43 -1.51 11.42 -18.62
C TYR A 43 0.02 11.45 -18.52
N SER A 44 0.68 10.58 -19.29
CA SER A 44 2.13 10.47 -19.31
C SER A 44 2.74 11.46 -20.33
N GLU A 45 3.95 11.94 -20.03
CA GLU A 45 4.80 12.71 -20.93
C GLU A 45 5.10 12.01 -22.27
N PHE A 46 5.05 10.67 -22.27
CA PHE A 46 5.14 9.91 -23.53
C PHE A 46 4.03 10.29 -24.52
N GLY A 47 2.89 10.80 -24.07
CA GLY A 47 1.84 11.34 -24.93
C GLY A 47 2.32 12.52 -25.77
N LEU A 48 3.18 13.40 -25.23
CA LEU A 48 3.80 14.50 -25.99
C LEU A 48 4.81 13.98 -27.04
N ILE A 49 5.59 12.96 -26.68
CA ILE A 49 6.56 12.35 -27.61
C ILE A 49 5.82 11.74 -28.79
N ILE A 50 4.79 10.93 -28.52
CA ILE A 50 3.95 10.33 -29.57
C ILE A 50 3.24 11.40 -30.39
N GLY A 51 2.72 12.44 -29.73
CA GLY A 51 2.09 13.60 -30.41
C GLY A 51 3.06 14.30 -31.35
N THR A 52 4.30 14.53 -30.93
CA THR A 52 5.35 15.14 -31.77
C THR A 52 5.65 14.29 -33.01
N ILE A 53 5.75 12.96 -32.83
CA ILE A 53 5.94 12.04 -33.96
C ILE A 53 4.74 12.09 -34.90
N GLY A 54 3.51 12.11 -34.35
CA GLY A 54 2.30 12.23 -35.16
C GLY A 54 2.21 13.51 -35.98
N VAL A 55 2.64 14.64 -35.40
CA VAL A 55 2.72 15.91 -36.11
C VAL A 55 3.81 15.89 -37.18
N SER A 56 5.00 15.41 -36.86
CA SER A 56 6.12 15.36 -37.81
C SER A 56 5.84 14.40 -38.98
N SER A 57 5.01 13.39 -38.77
CA SER A 57 4.55 12.44 -39.79
C SER A 57 3.34 12.95 -40.58
N GLY A 58 2.83 14.13 -40.27
CA GLY A 58 1.66 14.72 -40.94
C GLY A 58 0.31 14.07 -40.58
N TRP A 59 0.25 13.27 -39.52
CA TRP A 59 -0.98 12.60 -39.05
C TRP A 59 -1.83 13.50 -38.14
N LEU A 60 -1.18 14.45 -37.45
CA LEU A 60 -1.81 15.35 -36.51
C LEU A 60 -1.42 16.82 -36.83
N ASP A 61 -2.33 17.73 -36.55
CA ASP A 61 -2.03 19.18 -36.58
C ASP A 61 -1.24 19.61 -35.36
N ASN A 62 -0.43 20.66 -35.46
CA ASN A 62 0.32 21.27 -34.34
C ASN A 62 -0.53 21.59 -33.11
N ASN A 63 -1.82 21.92 -33.33
CA ASN A 63 -2.77 22.17 -32.25
C ASN A 63 -2.90 21.01 -31.25
N TRP A 64 -2.69 19.79 -31.71
CA TRP A 64 -2.78 18.62 -30.84
C TRP A 64 -1.70 18.56 -29.79
N LEU A 65 -0.49 19.05 -30.06
CA LEU A 65 0.57 19.16 -29.03
C LEU A 65 0.15 20.05 -27.87
N THR A 66 -0.46 21.20 -28.20
CA THR A 66 -1.00 22.12 -27.20
C THR A 66 -2.14 21.48 -26.41
N ILE A 67 -3.04 20.77 -27.07
CA ILE A 67 -4.16 20.07 -26.42
C ILE A 67 -3.63 18.98 -25.47
N ILE A 68 -2.68 18.17 -25.91
CA ILE A 68 -2.05 17.12 -25.09
C ILE A 68 -1.35 17.75 -23.88
N ALA A 69 -0.55 18.81 -24.07
CA ALA A 69 0.16 19.48 -22.98
C ALA A 69 -0.80 20.06 -21.93
N ILE A 70 -1.87 20.72 -22.35
CA ILE A 70 -2.89 21.27 -21.44
C ILE A 70 -3.61 20.13 -20.72
N SER A 71 -4.01 19.06 -21.42
CA SER A 71 -4.68 17.90 -20.83
C SER A 71 -3.80 17.24 -19.78
N MET A 72 -2.51 17.04 -20.08
CA MET A 72 -1.52 16.50 -19.18
C MET A 72 -1.41 17.35 -17.91
N SER A 73 -1.26 18.68 -18.07
CA SER A 73 -1.17 19.62 -16.93
C SER A 73 -2.41 19.56 -16.04
N ILE A 74 -3.61 19.54 -16.63
CA ILE A 74 -4.87 19.44 -15.89
C ILE A 74 -4.91 18.11 -15.10
N THR A 75 -4.52 16.98 -15.73
CA THR A 75 -4.57 15.68 -15.06
C THR A 75 -3.56 15.56 -13.93
N PHE A 76 -2.37 16.18 -14.02
CA PHE A 76 -1.41 16.27 -12.92
C PHE A 76 -1.95 17.07 -11.74
N ILE A 77 -2.58 18.23 -12.02
CA ILE A 77 -3.20 19.07 -10.97
C ILE A 77 -4.31 18.30 -10.25
N LEU A 78 -5.08 17.48 -10.97
CA LEU A 78 -6.16 16.68 -10.39
C LEU A 78 -5.64 15.43 -9.67
N ALA A 79 -4.60 14.79 -10.20
CA ALA A 79 -4.04 13.55 -9.63
C ALA A 79 -3.35 13.80 -8.27
N SER A 80 -2.71 14.95 -8.08
CA SER A 80 -2.00 15.26 -6.83
C SER A 80 -2.91 15.19 -5.59
N PRO A 81 -4.02 15.96 -5.49
CA PRO A 81 -4.92 15.86 -4.35
C PRO A 81 -5.64 14.50 -4.26
N LEU A 82 -5.91 13.86 -5.40
CA LEU A 82 -6.52 12.54 -5.44
C LEU A 82 -5.61 11.49 -4.79
N ASN A 83 -4.32 11.51 -5.09
CA ASN A 83 -3.34 10.61 -4.48
C ASN A 83 -3.16 10.89 -2.99
N THR A 84 -3.13 12.16 -2.57
CA THR A 84 -3.05 12.53 -1.16
C THR A 84 -4.27 12.06 -0.38
N ALA A 85 -5.47 12.21 -0.95
CA ALA A 85 -6.72 11.77 -0.33
C ALA A 85 -7.05 10.28 -0.54
N ALA A 86 -6.21 9.54 -1.24
CA ALA A 86 -6.50 8.16 -1.66
C ALA A 86 -6.80 7.22 -0.48
N HIS A 87 -6.05 7.37 0.63
CA HIS A 87 -6.27 6.60 1.84
C HIS A 87 -7.64 6.90 2.47
N ASP A 88 -7.98 8.18 2.63
CA ASP A 88 -9.26 8.60 3.21
C ASP A 88 -10.44 8.17 2.34
N ILE A 89 -10.27 8.23 1.02
CA ILE A 89 -11.27 7.75 0.07
C ILE A 89 -11.46 6.24 0.24
N TYR A 90 -10.35 5.49 0.34
CA TYR A 90 -10.43 4.05 0.58
C TYR A 90 -11.16 3.73 1.89
N MET A 91 -10.87 4.43 2.97
CA MET A 91 -11.55 4.20 4.26
C MET A 91 -13.06 4.42 4.16
N ARG A 92 -13.52 5.33 3.30
CA ARG A 92 -14.95 5.63 3.13
C ARG A 92 -15.68 4.65 2.20
N ILE A 93 -15.07 4.27 1.10
CA ILE A 93 -15.75 3.48 0.04
C ILE A 93 -15.19 2.06 -0.12
N GLY A 94 -14.08 1.71 0.53
CA GLY A 94 -13.41 0.41 0.40
C GLY A 94 -14.32 -0.77 0.71
N VAL A 95 -15.20 -0.63 1.70
CA VAL A 95 -16.19 -1.67 2.05
C VAL A 95 -17.09 -2.02 0.86
N TYR A 96 -17.55 -1.01 0.11
CA TYR A 96 -18.39 -1.23 -1.08
C TYR A 96 -17.60 -1.82 -2.25
N LEU A 97 -16.31 -1.49 -2.33
CA LEU A 97 -15.43 -1.96 -3.40
C LEU A 97 -14.94 -3.39 -3.17
N LYS A 98 -14.96 -3.92 -1.94
CA LYS A 98 -14.58 -5.30 -1.62
C LYS A 98 -15.34 -6.36 -2.44
N ARG A 99 -16.54 -6.04 -2.92
CA ARG A 99 -17.32 -6.93 -3.81
C ARG A 99 -16.65 -7.22 -5.16
N PHE A 100 -15.70 -6.39 -5.58
CA PHE A 100 -14.93 -6.57 -6.80
C PHE A 100 -13.63 -7.33 -6.58
N GLU A 101 -13.31 -7.65 -5.34
CA GLU A 101 -12.10 -8.37 -4.97
C GLU A 101 -12.20 -9.84 -5.40
N HIS A 102 -11.10 -10.37 -5.96
CA HIS A 102 -11.06 -11.77 -6.33
C HIS A 102 -10.97 -12.64 -5.06
N PRO A 103 -11.67 -13.78 -4.97
CA PRO A 103 -11.62 -14.67 -3.81
C PRO A 103 -10.21 -15.18 -3.49
N GLU A 104 -9.43 -15.47 -4.55
CA GLU A 104 -8.04 -15.86 -4.43
C GLU A 104 -7.15 -14.64 -4.63
N ARG A 105 -6.37 -14.28 -3.60
CA ARG A 105 -5.38 -13.20 -3.65
C ARG A 105 -4.02 -13.72 -4.06
N LEU A 106 -3.16 -12.83 -4.56
CA LEU A 106 -1.75 -13.13 -4.74
C LEU A 106 -1.10 -13.48 -3.39
N PRO A 107 -0.03 -14.31 -3.36
CA PRO A 107 0.66 -14.66 -2.11
C PRO A 107 1.08 -13.43 -1.31
N GLU A 108 1.55 -12.38 -2.00
CA GLU A 108 2.01 -11.12 -1.41
C GLU A 108 0.87 -10.26 -0.85
N GLU A 109 -0.37 -10.52 -1.28
CA GLU A 109 -1.58 -9.79 -0.89
C GLU A 109 -2.42 -10.56 0.15
N GLN A 110 -1.96 -11.72 0.58
CA GLN A 110 -2.66 -12.52 1.58
C GLN A 110 -2.59 -11.86 2.97
N PRO A 111 -3.58 -12.11 3.84
CA PRO A 111 -3.48 -11.71 5.24
C PRO A 111 -2.19 -12.25 5.87
N ILE A 112 -1.60 -11.45 6.74
CA ILE A 112 -0.42 -11.89 7.48
C ILE A 112 -0.90 -12.75 8.64
N ASP A 113 -0.49 -14.00 8.62
CA ASP A 113 -0.81 -14.95 9.68
C ASP A 113 0.26 -14.86 10.79
N VAL A 114 -0.15 -14.34 11.93
CA VAL A 114 0.66 -14.30 13.16
C VAL A 114 0.24 -15.38 14.15
N GLY A 115 -0.64 -16.28 13.73
CA GLY A 115 -1.19 -17.33 14.59
C GLY A 115 -1.99 -16.77 15.76
N ASP A 116 -1.98 -17.47 16.90
CA ASP A 116 -2.66 -17.06 18.13
C ASP A 116 -1.87 -16.03 18.95
N ALA A 117 -0.99 -15.25 18.32
CA ALA A 117 -0.14 -14.29 19.00
C ALA A 117 -0.93 -13.25 19.79
N ARG A 118 -0.53 -13.05 21.04
CA ARG A 118 -1.01 -11.94 21.89
C ARG A 118 0.00 -10.83 22.01
N ILE A 119 1.25 -11.12 21.67
CA ILE A 119 2.39 -10.19 21.75
C ILE A 119 3.09 -10.19 20.41
N LEU A 120 3.22 -9.01 19.82
CA LEU A 120 4.05 -8.78 18.63
C LEU A 120 5.29 -7.98 19.02
N ILE A 121 6.44 -8.37 18.46
CA ILE A 121 7.71 -7.66 18.64
C ILE A 121 8.22 -7.28 17.27
N PHE A 122 8.29 -5.99 16.99
CA PHE A 122 8.83 -5.46 15.75
C PHE A 122 10.32 -5.10 15.91
N GLY A 123 11.13 -5.62 14.98
CA GLY A 123 12.59 -5.53 14.99
C GLY A 123 13.19 -6.67 15.81
N MET A 124 13.67 -7.71 15.10
CA MET A 124 14.27 -8.91 15.69
C MET A 124 15.80 -8.84 15.74
N GLY A 125 16.35 -7.63 15.90
CA GLY A 125 17.76 -7.41 16.25
C GLY A 125 18.05 -7.81 17.70
N HIS A 126 19.21 -7.42 18.25
CA HIS A 126 19.64 -7.84 19.60
C HIS A 126 18.63 -7.53 20.71
N VAL A 127 17.99 -6.35 20.65
CA VAL A 127 16.98 -5.95 21.65
C VAL A 127 15.71 -6.77 21.50
N GLY A 128 15.20 -6.89 20.29
CA GLY A 128 13.98 -7.65 20.00
C GLY A 128 14.13 -9.13 20.26
N GLU A 129 15.28 -9.72 19.89
CA GLU A 129 15.61 -11.12 20.20
C GLU A 129 15.59 -11.37 21.73
N SER A 130 16.25 -10.50 22.49
CA SER A 130 16.29 -10.62 23.95
C SER A 130 14.90 -10.49 24.58
N ALA A 131 14.09 -9.55 24.07
CA ALA A 131 12.70 -9.36 24.48
C ALA A 131 11.84 -10.56 24.12
N TYR A 132 12.01 -11.10 22.90
CA TYR A 132 11.31 -12.30 22.44
C TYR A 132 11.58 -13.49 23.37
N ASP A 133 12.85 -13.79 23.64
CA ASP A 133 13.23 -14.93 24.47
C ASP A 133 12.74 -14.79 25.93
N ALA A 134 12.73 -13.57 26.46
CA ALA A 134 12.19 -13.27 27.79
C ALA A 134 10.66 -13.47 27.84
N LEU A 135 9.94 -12.90 26.86
CA LEU A 135 8.48 -13.01 26.79
C LEU A 135 8.02 -14.41 26.43
N GLN A 136 8.75 -15.13 25.58
CA GLN A 136 8.44 -16.52 25.24
C GLN A 136 8.53 -17.45 26.47
N LYS A 137 9.47 -17.22 27.39
CA LYS A 137 9.54 -17.98 28.65
C LYS A 137 8.32 -17.74 29.54
N MET A 138 7.71 -16.54 29.46
CA MET A 138 6.57 -16.17 30.31
C MET A 138 5.22 -16.54 29.65
N TYR A 139 5.10 -16.40 28.34
CA TYR A 139 3.85 -16.47 27.59
C TYR A 139 3.82 -17.59 26.53
N GLY A 140 4.91 -18.34 26.40
CA GLY A 140 4.98 -19.49 25.50
C GLY A 140 4.82 -19.09 24.02
N ARG A 141 3.88 -19.72 23.32
CA ARG A 141 3.65 -19.52 21.88
C ARG A 141 2.86 -18.25 21.54
N ASP A 142 2.44 -17.49 22.53
CA ASP A 142 1.66 -16.26 22.34
C ASP A 142 2.52 -15.10 21.82
N VAL A 143 3.81 -15.30 21.55
CA VAL A 143 4.77 -14.29 21.10
C VAL A 143 5.16 -14.53 19.65
N THR A 144 5.05 -13.52 18.83
CA THR A 144 5.51 -13.52 17.42
C THR A 144 6.41 -12.32 17.17
N GLY A 145 7.57 -12.57 16.57
CA GLY A 145 8.47 -11.52 16.09
C GLY A 145 8.10 -11.08 14.68
N VAL A 146 8.42 -9.86 14.35
CA VAL A 146 8.29 -9.29 13.00
C VAL A 146 9.59 -8.59 12.66
N ASP A 147 10.16 -8.87 11.49
CA ASP A 147 11.35 -8.18 10.99
C ASP A 147 11.23 -7.97 9.48
N PHE A 148 11.83 -6.90 8.97
CA PHE A 148 11.79 -6.56 7.55
C PHE A 148 12.89 -7.27 6.74
N ASP A 149 13.95 -7.75 7.39
CA ASP A 149 15.05 -8.44 6.73
C ASP A 149 14.80 -9.94 6.66
N ASP A 150 14.67 -10.44 5.44
CA ASP A 150 14.39 -11.85 5.17
C ASP A 150 15.46 -12.79 5.74
N ARG A 151 16.73 -12.38 5.79
CA ARG A 151 17.83 -13.16 6.37
C ARG A 151 17.69 -13.29 7.89
N THR A 152 17.32 -12.18 8.54
CA THR A 152 17.04 -12.16 9.98
C THR A 152 15.86 -13.07 10.31
N VAL A 153 14.76 -12.96 9.54
CA VAL A 153 13.59 -13.83 9.69
C VAL A 153 13.96 -15.30 9.51
N ALA A 154 14.71 -15.64 8.45
CA ALA A 154 15.13 -17.02 8.19
C ALA A 154 16.01 -17.57 9.32
N SER A 155 16.94 -16.78 9.84
CA SER A 155 17.81 -17.16 10.97
C SER A 155 17.02 -17.47 12.24
N HIS A 156 16.06 -16.60 12.61
CA HIS A 156 15.23 -16.79 13.78
C HIS A 156 14.29 -18.00 13.64
N ARG A 157 13.73 -18.21 12.46
CA ARG A 157 12.91 -19.41 12.18
C ARG A 157 13.73 -20.69 12.31
N ALA A 158 14.98 -20.69 11.81
CA ALA A 158 15.91 -21.82 11.97
C ALA A 158 16.25 -22.07 13.44
N ALA A 159 16.25 -21.05 14.28
CA ALA A 159 16.42 -21.15 15.74
C ALA A 159 15.11 -21.55 16.48
N GLY A 160 14.02 -21.84 15.75
CA GLY A 160 12.75 -22.29 16.33
C GLY A 160 11.85 -21.17 16.86
N ARG A 161 12.16 -19.90 16.55
CA ARG A 161 11.31 -18.75 16.92
C ARG A 161 10.22 -18.53 15.88
N ASN A 162 9.04 -18.09 16.34
CA ASN A 162 7.96 -17.68 15.45
C ASN A 162 8.19 -16.23 15.00
N VAL A 163 8.68 -16.05 13.77
CA VAL A 163 8.98 -14.74 13.21
C VAL A 163 8.39 -14.62 11.82
N VAL A 164 7.72 -13.54 11.53
CA VAL A 164 7.12 -13.22 10.23
C VAL A 164 7.85 -12.05 9.57
N LEU A 165 7.90 -12.07 8.24
CA LEU A 165 8.46 -11.00 7.44
C LEU A 165 7.49 -9.82 7.39
N GLY A 166 7.96 -8.61 7.72
CA GLY A 166 7.17 -7.40 7.66
C GLY A 166 7.86 -6.20 8.25
N SER A 167 7.31 -5.02 8.02
CA SER A 167 7.82 -3.76 8.56
C SER A 167 6.75 -3.01 9.33
N ALA A 168 7.11 -2.53 10.53
CA ALA A 168 6.23 -1.67 11.33
C ALA A 168 5.96 -0.30 10.70
N THR A 169 6.83 0.14 9.78
CA THR A 169 6.69 1.42 9.08
C THR A 169 5.92 1.29 7.76
N ASP A 170 5.48 0.08 7.41
CA ASP A 170 4.71 -0.18 6.19
C ASP A 170 3.20 -0.18 6.50
N PRO A 171 2.44 0.82 6.02
CA PRO A 171 0.98 0.86 6.18
C PRO A 171 0.28 -0.37 5.60
N ASP A 172 0.90 -1.02 4.59
CA ASP A 172 0.36 -2.21 3.97
C ASP A 172 0.43 -3.41 4.91
N PHE A 173 1.52 -3.56 5.66
CA PHE A 173 1.65 -4.59 6.68
C PHE A 173 0.48 -4.53 7.68
N TRP A 174 0.22 -3.35 8.26
CA TRP A 174 -0.86 -3.15 9.22
C TRP A 174 -2.24 -3.47 8.64
N SER A 175 -2.48 -3.08 7.40
CA SER A 175 -3.75 -3.35 6.71
C SER A 175 -3.96 -4.84 6.42
N ARG A 176 -2.91 -5.65 6.35
CA ARG A 176 -2.94 -7.11 6.14
C ARG A 176 -3.02 -7.88 7.45
N LEU A 177 -2.53 -7.29 8.53
CA LEU A 177 -2.51 -7.92 9.85
C LEU A 177 -3.91 -8.00 10.50
N HIS A 178 -4.89 -7.16 10.06
CA HIS A 178 -6.27 -7.16 10.57
C HIS A 178 -6.36 -7.15 12.11
N LEU A 179 -5.71 -6.16 12.75
CA LEU A 179 -5.62 -6.06 14.21
C LEU A 179 -6.96 -6.14 14.95
N SER A 180 -8.06 -5.71 14.32
CA SER A 180 -9.42 -5.81 14.87
C SER A 180 -9.89 -7.26 15.11
N ASP A 181 -9.36 -8.20 14.33
CA ASP A 181 -9.77 -9.60 14.35
C ASP A 181 -8.77 -10.49 15.12
N THR A 182 -7.71 -9.89 15.67
CA THR A 182 -6.63 -10.62 16.36
C THR A 182 -6.73 -10.47 17.88
N SER A 183 -6.14 -11.43 18.59
CA SER A 183 -6.02 -11.43 20.06
C SER A 183 -4.86 -10.59 20.58
N ILE A 184 -4.21 -9.79 19.74
CA ILE A 184 -3.00 -9.00 20.06
C ILE A 184 -3.31 -7.97 21.14
N ARG A 185 -2.58 -8.04 22.27
CA ARG A 185 -2.73 -7.15 23.41
C ARG A 185 -1.53 -6.25 23.67
N LEU A 186 -0.37 -6.66 23.18
CA LEU A 186 0.88 -5.92 23.37
C LEU A 186 1.64 -5.89 22.04
N ILE A 187 2.08 -4.70 21.68
CA ILE A 187 2.99 -4.46 20.57
C ILE A 187 4.24 -3.78 21.11
N LEU A 188 5.39 -4.43 20.92
CA LEU A 188 6.69 -3.92 21.31
C LEU A 188 7.44 -3.46 20.06
N LEU A 189 7.88 -2.21 20.04
CA LEU A 189 8.74 -1.68 19.00
C LEU A 189 10.19 -1.72 19.50
N ALA A 190 11.05 -2.46 18.80
CA ALA A 190 12.48 -2.59 19.08
C ALA A 190 13.27 -2.25 17.79
N LEU A 191 12.86 -1.15 17.16
CA LEU A 191 13.42 -0.72 15.88
C LEU A 191 14.79 -0.03 16.08
N PRO A 192 15.63 0.04 15.03
CA PRO A 192 17.02 0.50 15.18
C PRO A 192 17.15 1.99 15.49
N ASN A 193 16.14 2.81 15.16
CA ASN A 193 16.19 4.24 15.37
C ASN A 193 14.83 4.83 15.79
N HIS A 194 14.88 5.98 16.44
CA HIS A 194 13.72 6.67 16.99
C HIS A 194 12.74 7.18 15.91
N GLU A 195 13.22 7.50 14.72
CA GLU A 195 12.34 7.96 13.64
C GLU A 195 11.45 6.82 13.16
N GLU A 196 11.98 5.61 13.03
CA GLU A 196 11.19 4.43 12.69
C GLU A 196 10.19 4.08 13.79
N ASP A 197 10.57 4.20 15.06
CA ASP A 197 9.63 4.00 16.19
C ASP A 197 8.46 4.98 16.12
N LEU A 198 8.72 6.26 15.83
CA LEU A 198 7.68 7.27 15.70
C LEU A 198 6.76 7.01 14.50
N LEU A 199 7.32 6.62 13.35
CA LEU A 199 6.54 6.25 12.18
C LEU A 199 5.68 5.02 12.46
N ALA A 200 6.26 3.98 13.04
CA ALA A 200 5.53 2.77 13.40
C ALA A 200 4.41 3.03 14.41
N ALA A 201 4.67 3.87 15.42
CA ALA A 201 3.66 4.27 16.41
C ALA A 201 2.51 5.06 15.76
N ARG A 202 2.81 5.91 14.78
CA ARG A 202 1.80 6.65 14.02
C ARG A 202 0.93 5.71 13.18
N GLU A 203 1.55 4.81 12.41
CA GLU A 203 0.83 3.81 11.62
C GLU A 203 -0.07 2.94 12.51
N LEU A 204 0.45 2.50 13.65
CA LEU A 204 -0.31 1.73 14.62
C LEU A 204 -1.52 2.51 15.15
N ALA A 205 -1.36 3.80 15.48
CA ALA A 205 -2.45 4.65 15.95
C ALA A 205 -3.56 4.79 14.88
N GLU A 206 -3.20 4.85 13.60
CA GLU A 206 -4.17 4.93 12.49
C GLU A 206 -5.00 3.63 12.33
N THR A 207 -4.51 2.49 12.81
CA THR A 207 -5.28 1.23 12.81
C THR A 207 -6.40 1.17 13.83
N GLY A 208 -6.43 2.11 14.79
CA GLY A 208 -7.37 2.10 15.92
C GLY A 208 -7.06 1.07 16.99
N TYR A 209 -5.83 0.54 17.03
CA TYR A 209 -5.37 -0.40 18.05
C TYR A 209 -5.47 0.20 19.46
N GLN A 210 -6.09 -0.55 20.40
CA GLN A 210 -6.33 -0.11 21.80
C GLN A 210 -5.53 -0.93 22.84
N GLY A 211 -4.57 -1.74 22.40
CA GLY A 211 -3.67 -2.46 23.29
C GLY A 211 -2.56 -1.57 23.88
N LYS A 212 -1.56 -2.21 24.49
CA LYS A 212 -0.34 -1.57 25.01
C LYS A 212 0.82 -1.75 24.04
#